data_3ff613f7f3c8920b029b57099221826d
#
_entry.id   3ff613f7f3c8920b029b57099221826d
#
_cell.length_a   1.000
_cell.length_b   1.000
_cell.length_c   1.000
_cell.angle_alpha   90.00
_cell.angle_beta   90.00
_cell.angle_gamma   90.00
#
_symmetry.space_group_name_H-M   'P 1'
#
loop_
_entity.id
_entity.type
_entity.pdbx_description
1 polymer ?
#
loop_
_entity_poly.entity_id
_entity_poly.type
_entity_poly.pdbx_seq_one_letter_code
_entity_poly.pdbx_strand_id
1 'polypeptide(L)'
;MLPLARNSVLRAARAQILPSTRTTTAISSAAFARLLSTLAVLEQRDGKIQPSSLSAIAAAQKLGGPITAFVAGANVKATSAAEAAQIKGLDKVVAVENEAYEKGLPENYAPLLVENIQKGEYTHVVAGHSAFGKSLLPRVAALLDVQQVSDITGIESEDTFVRPIYAGNAILTVQSTDPIKILTVRGTSFQGVETSGGGAAIEAGSDPKAPLQTEWVSEELAKSERPDLATAQRVVSGGRGLKSKEEFDRVIVPLADTLGAAIGASRAAVDSGFADNSLQVGQTGKNVAPQLYLCAGISGAIQHLAGMKDSKVIAAINKDADAPIFQVADVGLVGDLFEKVPELTEKLKNQA
;
A
#
# COMPACT_ATOMS: atom_id res chain seq x y z
N MET A 1 -44.40 -63.60 -51.71
CA MET A 1 -45.83 -63.93 -51.46
C MET A 1 -46.35 -63.00 -50.37
N LEU A 2 -47.18 -62.07 -50.78
CA LEU A 2 -48.13 -61.32 -49.96
C LEU A 2 -49.23 -62.31 -49.48
N PRO A 3 -50.07 -62.04 -48.42
CA PRO A 3 -50.85 -60.78 -48.33
C PRO A 3 -51.19 -60.24 -46.92
N LEU A 4 -51.59 -58.98 -46.92
CA LEU A 4 -52.83 -58.36 -46.41
C LEU A 4 -53.10 -58.19 -44.92
N ALA A 5 -53.02 -56.99 -44.50
CA ALA A 5 -54.05 -56.04 -44.06
C ALA A 5 -55.10 -56.50 -43.02
N ARG A 6 -55.22 -55.71 -41.94
CA ARG A 6 -56.54 -55.19 -41.50
C ARG A 6 -56.39 -54.04 -40.46
N ASN A 7 -57.05 -52.97 -40.80
CA ASN A 7 -57.39 -51.81 -40.00
C ASN A 7 -58.20 -52.18 -38.77
N SER A 8 -57.91 -51.52 -37.61
CA SER A 8 -58.98 -51.23 -36.68
C SER A 8 -58.74 -49.87 -36.02
N VAL A 9 -59.66 -49.01 -36.26
CA VAL A 9 -59.85 -47.70 -35.70
C VAL A 9 -60.14 -47.80 -34.22
N LEU A 10 -59.36 -47.12 -33.36
CA LEU A 10 -59.75 -46.87 -32.00
C LEU A 10 -59.59 -45.36 -31.71
N ARG A 11 -60.72 -44.82 -31.28
CA ARG A 11 -61.02 -43.44 -30.97
C ARG A 11 -60.05 -42.81 -30.02
N ALA A 12 -59.59 -41.65 -30.36
CA ALA A 12 -58.87 -40.74 -29.47
C ALA A 12 -59.81 -40.26 -28.35
N ALA A 13 -59.42 -40.60 -27.11
CA ALA A 13 -59.90 -39.92 -25.93
C ALA A 13 -59.00 -38.69 -25.71
N ARG A 14 -59.55 -37.53 -25.92
CA ARG A 14 -58.87 -36.23 -25.67
C ARG A 14 -58.88 -35.97 -24.18
N ALA A 15 -57.80 -36.35 -23.49
CA ALA A 15 -57.55 -35.91 -22.12
C ALA A 15 -57.14 -34.42 -22.19
N GLN A 16 -57.96 -33.54 -21.67
CA GLN A 16 -57.62 -32.16 -21.40
C GLN A 16 -56.60 -32.15 -20.23
N ILE A 17 -55.35 -31.93 -20.60
CA ILE A 17 -54.30 -31.61 -19.61
C ILE A 17 -54.50 -30.14 -19.24
N LEU A 18 -55.07 -29.87 -18.09
CA LEU A 18 -55.08 -28.58 -17.43
C LEU A 18 -53.60 -28.18 -17.19
N PRO A 19 -53.18 -26.96 -17.52
CA PRO A 19 -51.83 -26.54 -17.15
C PRO A 19 -51.75 -26.42 -15.63
N SER A 20 -51.01 -27.31 -15.01
CA SER A 20 -50.55 -27.15 -13.62
C SER A 20 -49.69 -25.89 -13.59
N THR A 21 -50.24 -24.81 -13.09
CA THR A 21 -49.47 -23.64 -12.66
C THR A 21 -48.59 -24.06 -11.49
N ARG A 22 -47.43 -24.67 -11.81
CA ARG A 22 -46.32 -24.67 -10.85
C ARG A 22 -45.91 -23.24 -10.70
N THR A 23 -46.40 -22.61 -9.67
CA THR A 23 -45.79 -21.41 -9.06
C THR A 23 -44.40 -21.85 -8.63
N THR A 24 -43.44 -21.78 -9.52
CA THR A 24 -42.04 -21.71 -9.18
C THR A 24 -41.90 -20.42 -8.42
N THR A 25 -42.02 -20.51 -7.10
CA THR A 25 -41.43 -19.51 -6.23
C THR A 25 -39.95 -19.48 -6.64
N ALA A 26 -39.62 -18.55 -7.52
CA ALA A 26 -38.24 -18.13 -7.70
C ALA A 26 -37.84 -17.68 -6.29
N ILE A 27 -37.18 -18.56 -5.55
CA ILE A 27 -36.33 -18.17 -4.45
C ILE A 27 -35.33 -17.26 -5.15
N SER A 28 -35.64 -15.96 -5.14
CA SER A 28 -34.67 -14.94 -5.41
C SER A 28 -33.46 -15.32 -4.54
N SER A 29 -32.46 -15.86 -5.16
CA SER A 29 -31.11 -15.83 -4.66
C SER A 29 -30.64 -14.36 -4.72
N ALA A 30 -31.36 -13.47 -4.03
CA ALA A 30 -30.74 -12.38 -3.38
C ALA A 30 -29.83 -13.07 -2.35
N ALA A 31 -28.69 -13.63 -2.84
CA ALA A 31 -27.53 -13.74 -2.01
C ALA A 31 -27.55 -12.43 -1.23
N PHE A 32 -27.60 -12.49 0.10
CA PHE A 32 -27.40 -11.36 0.95
C PHE A 32 -26.07 -10.77 0.48
N ALA A 33 -26.13 -9.77 -0.41
CA ALA A 33 -24.98 -8.99 -0.77
C ALA A 33 -24.55 -8.41 0.57
N ARG A 34 -23.49 -8.96 1.14
CA ARG A 34 -22.93 -8.50 2.41
C ARG A 34 -22.66 -7.02 2.17
N LEU A 35 -23.31 -6.13 2.92
CA LEU A 35 -23.11 -4.70 2.76
C LEU A 35 -21.63 -4.43 2.89
N LEU A 36 -21.09 -3.72 1.90
CA LEU A 36 -19.68 -3.39 1.85
C LEU A 36 -19.26 -2.70 3.15
N SER A 37 -18.27 -3.22 3.84
CA SER A 37 -17.73 -2.69 5.09
C SER A 37 -16.20 -2.87 5.10
N THR A 38 -15.47 -1.78 5.32
CA THR A 38 -14.01 -1.77 5.23
C THR A 38 -13.37 -1.50 6.57
N LEU A 39 -12.39 -2.34 6.95
CA LEU A 39 -11.49 -2.11 8.07
C LEU A 39 -10.16 -1.54 7.54
N ALA A 40 -9.87 -0.28 7.84
CA ALA A 40 -8.60 0.35 7.55
C ALA A 40 -7.65 0.16 8.75
N VAL A 41 -6.62 -0.67 8.58
CA VAL A 41 -5.62 -0.95 9.62
C VAL A 41 -4.56 0.13 9.57
N LEU A 42 -4.47 0.91 10.65
CA LEU A 42 -3.56 2.05 10.76
C LEU A 42 -2.25 1.64 11.41
N GLU A 43 -1.16 1.96 10.74
CA GLU A 43 0.18 1.93 11.33
C GLU A 43 0.38 3.18 12.16
N GLN A 44 0.75 3.02 13.41
CA GLN A 44 1.15 4.11 14.30
C GLN A 44 2.61 3.93 14.73
N ARG A 45 3.26 5.04 15.02
CA ARG A 45 4.58 5.07 15.67
C ARG A 45 4.63 6.26 16.60
N ASP A 46 5.00 6.00 17.86
CA ASP A 46 5.07 7.02 18.91
C ASP A 46 3.77 7.84 19.04
N GLY A 47 2.64 7.15 18.93
CA GLY A 47 1.30 7.74 19.04
C GLY A 47 0.82 8.54 17.82
N LYS A 48 1.58 8.56 16.70
CA LYS A 48 1.22 9.24 15.45
C LYS A 48 0.89 8.26 14.35
N ILE A 49 -0.14 8.58 13.56
CA ILE A 49 -0.51 7.81 12.38
C ILE A 49 0.53 8.01 11.29
N GLN A 50 0.97 6.92 10.68
CA GLN A 50 1.94 6.99 9.58
C GLN A 50 1.25 7.39 8.26
N PRO A 51 1.94 8.14 7.38
CA PRO A 51 1.37 8.62 6.11
C PRO A 51 0.82 7.52 5.20
N SER A 52 1.40 6.31 5.22
CA SER A 52 0.91 5.15 4.48
C SER A 52 -0.52 4.75 4.85
N SER A 53 -0.90 4.98 6.12
CA SER A 53 -2.26 4.73 6.62
C SER A 53 -3.28 5.72 6.04
N LEU A 54 -2.89 6.97 5.80
CA LEU A 54 -3.76 7.97 5.17
C LEU A 54 -4.08 7.60 3.73
N SER A 55 -3.11 7.03 3.00
CA SER A 55 -3.32 6.50 1.65
C SER A 55 -4.20 5.25 1.65
N ALA A 56 -4.09 4.41 2.69
CA ALA A 56 -4.98 3.25 2.85
C ALA A 56 -6.44 3.67 3.09
N ILE A 57 -6.67 4.72 3.90
CA ILE A 57 -8.02 5.29 4.09
C ILE A 57 -8.53 5.87 2.76
N ALA A 58 -7.71 6.58 1.98
CA ALA A 58 -8.10 7.08 0.67
C ALA A 58 -8.52 5.96 -0.29
N ALA A 59 -7.82 4.83 -0.26
CA ALA A 59 -8.20 3.65 -1.02
C ALA A 59 -9.51 3.04 -0.52
N ALA A 60 -9.71 2.96 0.81
CA ALA A 60 -10.96 2.50 1.40
C ALA A 60 -12.16 3.37 1.00
N GLN A 61 -11.98 4.69 0.91
CA GLN A 61 -13.02 5.61 0.42
C GLN A 61 -13.42 5.34 -1.04
N LYS A 62 -12.48 4.88 -1.89
CA LYS A 62 -12.77 4.48 -3.27
C LYS A 62 -13.57 3.19 -3.37
N LEU A 63 -13.46 2.28 -2.40
CA LEU A 63 -14.30 1.10 -2.31
C LEU A 63 -15.76 1.45 -2.01
N GLY A 64 -15.99 2.54 -1.28
CA GLY A 64 -17.32 2.94 -0.80
C GLY A 64 -17.74 2.18 0.46
N GLY A 65 -18.97 2.47 0.93
CA GLY A 65 -19.49 1.90 2.20
C GLY A 65 -18.82 2.47 3.44
N PRO A 66 -19.23 2.00 4.64
CA PRO A 66 -18.68 2.45 5.90
C PRO A 66 -17.23 1.99 6.10
N ILE A 67 -16.42 2.90 6.66
CA ILE A 67 -15.00 2.68 6.94
C ILE A 67 -14.75 2.76 8.43
N THR A 68 -14.26 1.67 8.99
CA THR A 68 -13.75 1.60 10.36
C THR A 68 -12.24 1.68 10.36
N ALA A 69 -11.65 2.61 11.09
CA ALA A 69 -10.22 2.60 11.35
C ALA A 69 -9.89 1.66 12.51
N PHE A 70 -8.79 0.93 12.42
CA PHE A 70 -8.30 0.06 13.49
C PHE A 70 -6.90 0.45 13.89
N VAL A 71 -6.66 0.63 15.18
CA VAL A 71 -5.33 0.94 15.74
C VAL A 71 -5.12 0.25 17.08
N ALA A 72 -3.91 -0.25 17.33
CA ALA A 72 -3.55 -0.83 18.62
C ALA A 72 -2.15 -0.41 19.07
N GLY A 73 -1.94 -0.35 20.39
CA GLY A 73 -0.70 0.06 21.03
C GLY A 73 -0.90 0.42 22.49
N ALA A 74 0.10 0.97 23.17
CA ALA A 74 0.10 1.22 24.60
C ALA A 74 -0.91 2.30 25.06
N ASN A 75 -0.97 3.42 24.36
CA ASN A 75 -1.79 4.59 24.75
C ASN A 75 -2.54 5.18 23.54
N VAL A 76 -3.07 4.31 22.72
CA VAL A 76 -3.61 4.70 21.42
C VAL A 76 -4.88 5.53 21.49
N LYS A 77 -5.72 5.36 22.52
CA LYS A 77 -6.99 6.13 22.64
C LYS A 77 -6.76 7.61 22.78
N ALA A 78 -5.75 8.01 23.57
CA ALA A 78 -5.42 9.41 23.79
C ALA A 78 -4.54 10.01 22.66
N THR A 79 -3.96 9.19 21.81
CA THR A 79 -3.00 9.58 20.78
C THR A 79 -3.52 9.27 19.37
N SER A 80 -3.05 8.19 18.75
CA SER A 80 -3.36 7.85 17.35
C SER A 80 -4.83 7.59 17.06
N ALA A 81 -5.63 7.06 18.01
CA ALA A 81 -7.07 6.92 17.81
C ALA A 81 -7.78 8.27 17.84
N ALA A 82 -7.36 9.19 18.73
CA ALA A 82 -7.88 10.55 18.76
C ALA A 82 -7.52 11.34 17.49
N GLU A 83 -6.31 11.12 16.93
CA GLU A 83 -5.91 11.65 15.63
C GLU A 83 -6.75 11.06 14.51
N ALA A 84 -6.94 9.73 14.48
CA ALA A 84 -7.77 9.03 13.50
C ALA A 84 -9.22 9.54 13.51
N ALA A 85 -9.79 9.78 14.68
CA ALA A 85 -11.16 10.26 14.82
C ALA A 85 -11.41 11.63 14.14
N GLN A 86 -10.36 12.42 13.92
CA GLN A 86 -10.42 13.70 13.21
C GLN A 86 -10.36 13.55 11.68
N ILE A 87 -10.06 12.36 11.16
CA ILE A 87 -9.95 12.12 9.73
C ILE A 87 -11.36 12.06 9.12
N LYS A 88 -11.59 12.88 8.10
CA LYS A 88 -12.86 12.93 7.39
C LYS A 88 -13.13 11.63 6.62
N GLY A 89 -14.35 11.10 6.75
CA GLY A 89 -14.81 9.92 6.02
C GLY A 89 -14.58 8.61 6.72
N LEU A 90 -14.20 8.64 8.01
CA LEU A 90 -14.25 7.49 8.89
C LEU A 90 -15.59 7.50 9.67
N ASP A 91 -16.23 6.34 9.73
CA ASP A 91 -17.49 6.17 10.50
C ASP A 91 -17.18 5.91 11.96
N LYS A 92 -16.14 5.13 12.25
CA LYS A 92 -15.68 4.85 13.61
C LYS A 92 -14.22 4.47 13.67
N VAL A 93 -13.64 4.54 14.86
CA VAL A 93 -12.29 4.08 15.19
C VAL A 93 -12.38 2.99 16.24
N VAL A 94 -11.82 1.83 15.95
CA VAL A 94 -11.67 0.73 16.90
C VAL A 94 -10.26 0.76 17.45
N ALA A 95 -10.12 0.95 18.77
CA ALA A 95 -8.85 1.08 19.46
C ALA A 95 -8.64 -0.03 20.48
N VAL A 96 -7.48 -0.68 20.46
CA VAL A 96 -7.08 -1.67 21.46
C VAL A 96 -5.84 -1.20 22.19
N GLU A 97 -5.94 -1.01 23.51
CA GLU A 97 -4.83 -0.57 24.36
C GLU A 97 -4.15 -1.76 25.03
N ASN A 98 -2.94 -2.07 24.56
CA ASN A 98 -2.06 -3.06 25.16
C ASN A 98 -0.63 -2.81 24.67
N GLU A 99 0.34 -2.78 25.58
CA GLU A 99 1.78 -2.58 25.29
C GLU A 99 2.33 -3.63 24.31
N ALA A 100 1.79 -4.84 24.32
CA ALA A 100 2.18 -5.92 23.41
C ALA A 100 2.05 -5.58 21.92
N TYR A 101 1.22 -4.58 21.60
CA TYR A 101 0.96 -4.15 20.22
C TYR A 101 1.70 -2.86 19.83
N GLU A 102 2.39 -2.22 20.77
CA GLU A 102 3.03 -0.90 20.55
C GLU A 102 4.02 -0.91 19.37
N LYS A 103 4.78 -1.97 19.23
CA LYS A 103 5.80 -2.10 18.17
C LYS A 103 5.29 -2.78 16.90
N GLY A 104 4.02 -3.10 16.83
CA GLY A 104 3.39 -3.68 15.64
C GLY A 104 3.98 -5.02 15.18
N LEU A 105 4.49 -5.83 16.13
CA LEU A 105 5.07 -7.14 15.81
C LEU A 105 4.01 -8.04 15.17
N PRO A 106 4.21 -8.54 13.95
CA PRO A 106 3.16 -9.24 13.20
C PRO A 106 2.64 -10.49 13.90
N GLU A 107 3.51 -11.21 14.64
CA GLU A 107 3.16 -12.42 15.38
C GLU A 107 2.14 -12.14 16.47
N ASN A 108 2.29 -11.03 17.15
CA ASN A 108 1.43 -10.62 18.25
C ASN A 108 0.18 -9.90 17.74
N TYR A 109 0.34 -9.13 16.65
CA TYR A 109 -0.73 -8.28 16.11
C TYR A 109 -1.73 -9.06 15.23
N ALA A 110 -1.30 -10.12 14.54
CA ALA A 110 -2.18 -10.84 13.63
C ALA A 110 -3.36 -11.53 14.32
N PRO A 111 -3.22 -12.25 15.47
CA PRO A 111 -4.36 -12.81 16.20
C PRO A 111 -5.35 -11.74 16.66
N LEU A 112 -4.85 -10.57 17.10
CA LEU A 112 -5.67 -9.42 17.48
C LEU A 112 -6.53 -8.95 16.30
N LEU A 113 -5.92 -8.79 15.13
CA LEU A 113 -6.61 -8.29 13.95
C LEU A 113 -7.64 -9.30 13.44
N VAL A 114 -7.31 -10.60 13.43
CA VAL A 114 -8.25 -11.68 13.05
C VAL A 114 -9.49 -11.66 13.93
N GLU A 115 -9.35 -11.55 15.25
CA GLU A 115 -10.44 -11.48 16.21
C GLU A 115 -11.40 -10.29 15.90
N ASN A 116 -10.83 -9.11 15.62
CA ASN A 116 -11.62 -7.90 15.33
C ASN A 116 -12.24 -7.95 13.92
N ILE A 117 -11.59 -8.57 12.93
CA ILE A 117 -12.16 -8.78 11.59
C ILE A 117 -13.39 -9.69 11.68
N GLN A 118 -13.30 -10.80 12.41
CA GLN A 118 -14.38 -11.76 12.54
C GLN A 118 -15.60 -11.16 13.29
N LYS A 119 -15.34 -10.41 14.36
CA LYS A 119 -16.40 -9.75 15.14
C LYS A 119 -17.09 -8.59 14.41
N GLY A 120 -16.33 -7.87 13.59
CA GLY A 120 -16.83 -6.71 12.87
C GLY A 120 -17.48 -7.03 11.53
N GLU A 121 -17.44 -8.30 11.09
CA GLU A 121 -18.01 -8.78 9.83
C GLU A 121 -17.58 -7.97 8.59
N TYR A 122 -16.34 -7.50 8.55
CA TYR A 122 -15.79 -6.71 7.45
C TYR A 122 -15.67 -7.53 6.17
N THR A 123 -15.93 -6.88 5.03
CA THR A 123 -15.75 -7.45 3.69
C THR A 123 -14.39 -7.13 3.11
N HIS A 124 -13.78 -6.02 3.57
CA HIS A 124 -12.48 -5.56 3.11
C HIS A 124 -11.60 -5.19 4.31
N VAL A 125 -10.32 -5.52 4.21
CA VAL A 125 -9.28 -5.12 5.16
C VAL A 125 -8.17 -4.48 4.38
N VAL A 126 -7.86 -3.22 4.69
CA VAL A 126 -6.93 -2.40 3.91
C VAL A 126 -5.84 -1.85 4.82
N ALA A 127 -4.57 -1.96 4.42
CA ALA A 127 -3.45 -1.29 5.08
C ALA A 127 -2.48 -0.68 4.06
N GLY A 128 -1.64 0.25 4.48
CA GLY A 128 -0.54 0.75 3.65
C GLY A 128 0.47 -0.37 3.31
N HIS A 129 1.04 -0.36 2.11
CA HIS A 129 2.10 -1.29 1.71
C HIS A 129 3.46 -0.88 2.29
N SER A 130 3.49 -0.60 3.59
CA SER A 130 4.68 -0.31 4.41
C SER A 130 5.32 -1.61 4.93
N ALA A 131 6.43 -1.52 5.66
CA ALA A 131 7.04 -2.69 6.32
C ALA A 131 6.05 -3.37 7.27
N PHE A 132 5.23 -2.59 7.99
CA PHE A 132 4.16 -3.09 8.85
C PHE A 132 3.10 -3.88 8.05
N GLY A 133 2.50 -3.26 7.05
CA GLY A 133 1.45 -3.90 6.25
C GLY A 133 1.94 -5.14 5.49
N LYS A 134 3.16 -5.09 4.94
CA LYS A 134 3.81 -6.22 4.24
C LYS A 134 4.04 -7.43 5.12
N SER A 135 4.31 -7.22 6.41
CA SER A 135 4.59 -8.30 7.36
C SER A 135 3.32 -8.82 8.04
N LEU A 136 2.36 -7.94 8.33
CA LEU A 136 1.16 -8.24 9.08
C LEU A 136 0.07 -8.89 8.22
N LEU A 137 -0.34 -8.25 7.11
CA LEU A 137 -1.54 -8.68 6.37
C LEU A 137 -1.42 -10.06 5.70
N PRO A 138 -0.25 -10.52 5.19
CA PRO A 138 -0.14 -11.89 4.70
C PRO A 138 -0.38 -12.95 5.78
N ARG A 139 0.06 -12.66 7.01
CA ARG A 139 -0.17 -13.55 8.16
C ARG A 139 -1.66 -13.57 8.54
N VAL A 140 -2.32 -12.41 8.54
CA VAL A 140 -3.76 -12.32 8.78
C VAL A 140 -4.56 -13.06 7.70
N ALA A 141 -4.19 -12.89 6.42
CA ALA A 141 -4.81 -13.58 5.31
C ALA A 141 -4.70 -15.11 5.46
N ALA A 142 -3.51 -15.60 5.81
CA ALA A 142 -3.28 -17.04 6.06
C ALA A 142 -4.11 -17.57 7.24
N LEU A 143 -4.27 -16.79 8.32
CA LEU A 143 -5.09 -17.19 9.47
C LEU A 143 -6.59 -17.20 9.16
N LEU A 144 -7.03 -16.40 8.19
CA LEU A 144 -8.43 -16.35 7.72
C LEU A 144 -8.70 -17.29 6.54
N ASP A 145 -7.66 -17.98 6.04
CA ASP A 145 -7.71 -18.85 4.84
C ASP A 145 -8.23 -18.12 3.59
N VAL A 146 -7.73 -16.90 3.36
CA VAL A 146 -8.05 -16.06 2.19
C VAL A 146 -6.77 -15.56 1.50
N GLN A 147 -6.89 -15.12 0.24
CA GLN A 147 -5.77 -14.57 -0.51
C GLN A 147 -5.62 -13.06 -0.27
N GLN A 148 -4.38 -12.62 -0.11
CA GLN A 148 -4.06 -11.20 -0.09
C GLN A 148 -3.77 -10.68 -1.50
N VAL A 149 -4.29 -9.50 -1.85
CA VAL A 149 -3.87 -8.72 -3.01
C VAL A 149 -2.91 -7.62 -2.55
N SER A 150 -1.63 -7.78 -2.87
CA SER A 150 -0.56 -6.91 -2.37
C SER A 150 -0.26 -5.75 -3.32
N ASP A 151 0.09 -4.59 -2.73
CA ASP A 151 0.65 -3.43 -3.45
C ASP A 151 -0.26 -2.93 -4.58
N ILE A 152 -1.56 -2.79 -4.27
CA ILE A 152 -2.52 -2.30 -5.25
C ILE A 152 -2.26 -0.83 -5.58
N THR A 153 -2.42 -0.50 -6.87
CA THR A 153 -2.29 0.85 -7.42
C THR A 153 -3.60 1.41 -7.93
N GLY A 154 -4.62 0.55 -8.07
CA GLY A 154 -5.95 0.93 -8.53
C GLY A 154 -7.02 0.00 -7.98
N ILE A 155 -8.26 0.51 -7.94
CA ILE A 155 -9.47 -0.21 -7.56
C ILE A 155 -10.47 0.02 -8.70
N GLU A 156 -10.89 -1.06 -9.36
CA GLU A 156 -11.84 -1.02 -10.48
C GLU A 156 -13.26 -1.35 -10.01
N SER A 157 -13.39 -2.24 -9.03
CA SER A 157 -14.65 -2.60 -8.38
C SER A 157 -14.39 -3.07 -6.94
N GLU A 158 -15.44 -3.50 -6.24
CA GLU A 158 -15.32 -4.05 -4.87
C GLU A 158 -14.46 -5.32 -4.77
N ASP A 159 -14.26 -6.03 -5.88
CA ASP A 159 -13.52 -7.29 -5.93
C ASP A 159 -12.34 -7.28 -6.91
N THR A 160 -12.17 -6.19 -7.69
CA THR A 160 -11.20 -6.13 -8.78
C THR A 160 -10.18 -5.00 -8.58
N PHE A 161 -8.91 -5.37 -8.57
CA PHE A 161 -7.79 -4.52 -8.16
C PHE A 161 -6.67 -4.53 -9.18
N VAL A 162 -5.99 -3.41 -9.34
CA VAL A 162 -4.84 -3.25 -10.23
C VAL A 162 -3.56 -3.25 -9.39
N ARG A 163 -2.58 -4.03 -9.82
CA ARG A 163 -1.27 -4.08 -9.17
C ARG A 163 -0.12 -4.27 -10.15
N PRO A 164 1.07 -3.73 -9.88
CA PRO A 164 2.25 -4.01 -10.67
C PRO A 164 2.87 -5.36 -10.30
N ILE A 165 3.46 -6.02 -11.30
CA ILE A 165 4.28 -7.22 -11.17
C ILE A 165 5.59 -7.04 -11.95
N TYR A 166 6.58 -7.94 -11.76
CA TYR A 166 7.88 -7.86 -12.41
C TYR A 166 8.56 -6.49 -12.27
N ALA A 167 8.65 -5.99 -11.03
CA ALA A 167 9.20 -4.65 -10.71
C ALA A 167 8.50 -3.50 -11.46
N GLY A 168 7.20 -3.66 -11.74
CA GLY A 168 6.39 -2.65 -12.41
C GLY A 168 6.49 -2.66 -13.94
N ASN A 169 7.15 -3.66 -14.55
CA ASN A 169 7.19 -3.82 -15.99
C ASN A 169 5.89 -4.37 -16.58
N ALA A 170 5.04 -4.95 -15.75
CA ALA A 170 3.70 -5.37 -16.14
C ALA A 170 2.68 -4.92 -15.09
N ILE A 171 1.49 -4.60 -15.55
CA ILE A 171 0.33 -4.27 -14.72
C ILE A 171 -0.66 -5.42 -14.80
N LEU A 172 -1.11 -5.88 -13.67
CA LEU A 172 -2.05 -6.98 -13.55
C LEU A 172 -3.37 -6.47 -12.93
N THR A 173 -4.49 -6.78 -13.55
CA THR A 173 -5.81 -6.65 -12.96
C THR A 173 -6.19 -8.00 -12.35
N VAL A 174 -6.51 -8.02 -11.06
CA VAL A 174 -6.82 -9.22 -10.27
C VAL A 174 -8.22 -9.11 -9.71
N GLN A 175 -9.03 -10.13 -9.92
CA GLN A 175 -10.31 -10.29 -9.24
C GLN A 175 -10.17 -11.28 -8.09
N SER A 176 -10.61 -10.88 -6.89
CA SER A 176 -10.65 -11.74 -5.69
C SER A 176 -12.06 -12.26 -5.50
N THR A 177 -12.20 -13.59 -5.43
CA THR A 177 -13.48 -14.28 -5.16
C THR A 177 -13.67 -14.59 -3.68
N ASP A 178 -12.70 -14.29 -2.84
CA ASP A 178 -12.75 -14.56 -1.42
C ASP A 178 -13.85 -13.74 -0.71
N PRO A 179 -14.43 -14.25 0.38
CA PRO A 179 -15.46 -13.54 1.13
C PRO A 179 -14.94 -12.27 1.82
N ILE A 180 -13.65 -12.24 2.15
CA ILE A 180 -12.96 -11.09 2.74
C ILE A 180 -11.76 -10.75 1.86
N LYS A 181 -11.68 -9.51 1.37
CA LYS A 181 -10.57 -9.01 0.56
C LYS A 181 -9.52 -8.39 1.46
N ILE A 182 -8.32 -8.95 1.48
CA ILE A 182 -7.18 -8.44 2.24
C ILE A 182 -6.25 -7.69 1.27
N LEU A 183 -6.09 -6.38 1.48
CA LEU A 183 -5.43 -5.50 0.54
C LEU A 183 -4.28 -4.73 1.18
N THR A 184 -3.12 -4.67 0.52
CA THR A 184 -2.13 -3.63 0.83
C THR A 184 -2.03 -2.62 -0.29
N VAL A 185 -1.99 -1.34 0.06
CA VAL A 185 -2.16 -0.19 -0.82
C VAL A 185 -0.83 0.51 -1.03
N ARG A 186 -0.44 0.75 -2.28
CA ARG A 186 0.73 1.58 -2.60
C ARG A 186 0.48 3.03 -2.24
N GLY A 187 1.20 3.55 -1.25
CA GLY A 187 1.01 4.91 -0.73
C GLY A 187 1.10 6.00 -1.80
N THR A 188 1.98 5.82 -2.80
CA THR A 188 2.18 6.80 -3.87
C THR A 188 1.06 6.84 -4.92
N SER A 189 0.21 5.81 -4.98
CA SER A 189 -0.90 5.72 -5.96
C SER A 189 -2.22 6.26 -5.43
N PHE A 190 -2.32 6.50 -4.13
CA PHE A 190 -3.49 7.06 -3.48
C PHE A 190 -3.08 8.28 -2.66
N GLN A 191 -3.54 9.43 -3.05
CA GLN A 191 -3.27 10.66 -2.29
C GLN A 191 -3.90 10.52 -0.90
N GLY A 192 -3.10 10.72 0.15
CA GLY A 192 -3.55 10.62 1.53
C GLY A 192 -4.71 11.58 1.82
N VAL A 193 -5.61 11.14 2.70
CA VAL A 193 -6.75 11.95 3.14
C VAL A 193 -6.32 13.09 4.07
N GLU A 194 -7.15 14.13 4.15
CA GLU A 194 -6.97 15.19 5.12
C GLU A 194 -7.19 14.69 6.55
N THR A 195 -6.32 15.10 7.46
CA THR A 195 -6.33 14.68 8.87
C THR A 195 -7.25 15.53 9.76
N SER A 196 -8.17 16.29 9.16
CA SER A 196 -9.08 17.19 9.86
C SER A 196 -10.50 17.13 9.31
N GLY A 197 -11.47 17.58 10.10
CA GLY A 197 -12.88 17.69 9.71
C GLY A 197 -13.71 16.43 9.91
N GLY A 198 -13.16 15.39 10.56
CA GLY A 198 -13.88 14.20 11.02
C GLY A 198 -14.42 14.35 12.44
N GLY A 199 -15.11 13.32 12.89
CA GLY A 199 -15.72 13.24 14.21
C GLY A 199 -16.15 11.80 14.53
N ALA A 200 -15.35 10.81 14.09
CA ALA A 200 -15.64 9.40 14.28
C ALA A 200 -15.64 9.01 15.78
N ALA A 201 -16.58 8.18 16.19
CA ALA A 201 -16.60 7.64 17.53
C ALA A 201 -15.46 6.64 17.75
N ILE A 202 -14.83 6.70 18.94
CA ILE A 202 -13.79 5.74 19.33
C ILE A 202 -14.43 4.65 20.16
N GLU A 203 -14.34 3.42 19.68
CA GLU A 203 -14.83 2.21 20.35
C GLU A 203 -13.67 1.34 20.82
N ALA A 204 -13.86 0.59 21.90
CA ALA A 204 -12.89 -0.39 22.34
C ALA A 204 -12.98 -1.64 21.45
N GLY A 205 -11.84 -2.04 20.89
CA GLY A 205 -11.70 -3.31 20.17
C GLY A 205 -11.59 -4.52 21.12
N SER A 206 -11.71 -5.72 20.54
CA SER A 206 -11.53 -6.97 21.27
C SER A 206 -10.05 -7.34 21.33
N ASP A 207 -9.55 -7.65 22.53
CA ASP A 207 -8.21 -8.20 22.73
C ASP A 207 -8.32 -9.70 23.06
N PRO A 208 -7.85 -10.59 22.18
CA PRO A 208 -7.88 -12.05 22.41
C PRO A 208 -6.90 -12.49 23.50
N LYS A 209 -6.00 -11.60 23.94
CA LYS A 209 -4.92 -11.92 24.90
C LYS A 209 -4.13 -13.17 24.51
N ALA A 210 -3.85 -13.26 23.20
CA ALA A 210 -3.09 -14.39 22.65
C ALA A 210 -1.67 -14.44 23.28
N PRO A 211 -1.10 -15.62 23.44
CA PRO A 211 0.27 -15.76 23.92
C PRO A 211 1.23 -15.01 23.00
N LEU A 212 2.11 -14.18 23.57
CA LEU A 212 3.12 -13.48 22.81
C LEU A 212 4.17 -14.46 22.29
N GLN A 213 4.42 -14.44 20.99
CA GLN A 213 5.37 -15.33 20.31
C GLN A 213 6.74 -14.71 20.12
N THR A 214 6.79 -13.38 20.06
CA THR A 214 8.00 -12.58 19.84
C THR A 214 8.08 -11.46 20.83
N GLU A 215 9.32 -11.10 21.20
CA GLU A 215 9.63 -10.02 22.10
C GLU A 215 10.43 -8.95 21.35
N TRP A 216 10.06 -7.69 21.56
CA TRP A 216 10.82 -6.56 21.07
C TRP A 216 12.03 -6.30 21.97
N VAL A 217 13.22 -6.20 21.38
CA VAL A 217 14.46 -5.98 22.15
C VAL A 217 14.91 -4.53 22.08
N SER A 218 15.17 -4.04 20.87
CA SER A 218 15.63 -2.65 20.67
C SER A 218 15.53 -2.23 19.21
N GLU A 219 15.52 -0.93 18.96
CA GLU A 219 15.66 -0.34 17.63
C GLU A 219 16.59 0.88 17.69
N GLU A 220 17.33 1.08 16.62
CA GLU A 220 18.09 2.30 16.39
C GLU A 220 17.44 3.06 15.24
N LEU A 221 16.94 4.25 15.53
CA LEU A 221 16.31 5.11 14.53
C LEU A 221 17.23 6.29 14.22
N ALA A 222 17.61 6.44 12.97
CA ALA A 222 18.29 7.64 12.51
C ALA A 222 17.32 8.84 12.59
N LYS A 223 17.60 9.77 13.49
CA LYS A 223 16.85 11.03 13.58
C LYS A 223 17.31 11.95 12.44
N SER A 224 16.39 12.40 11.63
CA SER A 224 16.65 13.37 10.57
C SER A 224 15.69 14.53 10.72
N GLU A 225 16.20 15.76 10.59
CA GLU A 225 15.38 16.97 10.53
C GLU A 225 14.84 17.22 9.10
N ARG A 226 15.28 16.41 8.11
CA ARG A 226 14.83 16.50 6.72
C ARG A 226 13.42 15.90 6.54
N PRO A 227 12.71 16.31 5.49
CA PRO A 227 11.42 15.71 5.16
C PRO A 227 11.51 14.18 5.05
N ASP A 228 10.46 13.46 5.47
CA ASP A 228 10.42 12.00 5.31
C ASP A 228 10.44 11.62 3.83
N LEU A 229 11.26 10.64 3.50
CA LEU A 229 11.51 10.21 2.12
C LEU A 229 10.22 9.75 1.39
N ALA A 230 9.26 9.16 2.11
CA ALA A 230 8.03 8.66 1.50
C ALA A 230 7.03 9.78 1.15
N THR A 231 7.13 10.95 1.80
CA THR A 231 6.18 12.06 1.64
C THR A 231 6.79 13.33 1.05
N ALA A 232 8.12 13.35 0.90
CA ALA A 232 8.85 14.53 0.43
C ALA A 232 8.43 14.93 -0.99
N GLN A 233 8.26 16.22 -1.21
CA GLN A 233 7.98 16.81 -2.53
C GLN A 233 9.19 16.76 -3.47
N ARG A 234 10.39 16.75 -2.90
CA ARG A 234 11.66 16.69 -3.63
C ARG A 234 12.57 15.65 -2.98
N VAL A 235 13.22 14.87 -3.80
CA VAL A 235 14.18 13.84 -3.37
C VAL A 235 15.47 13.99 -4.17
N VAL A 236 16.59 14.03 -3.47
CA VAL A 236 17.94 13.94 -4.05
C VAL A 236 18.53 12.59 -3.68
N SER A 237 18.80 11.77 -4.65
CA SER A 237 19.23 10.38 -4.44
C SER A 237 20.64 10.11 -4.96
N GLY A 238 21.47 9.51 -4.12
CA GLY A 238 22.84 9.15 -4.43
C GLY A 238 23.03 7.68 -4.80
N GLY A 239 23.86 7.43 -5.80
CA GLY A 239 24.22 6.09 -6.24
C GLY A 239 25.62 5.66 -5.81
N ARG A 240 25.99 4.42 -6.17
CA ARG A 240 27.34 3.89 -5.98
C ARG A 240 28.43 4.71 -6.70
N GLY A 241 28.03 5.53 -7.68
CA GLY A 241 28.94 6.46 -8.38
C GLY A 241 29.62 7.49 -7.47
N LEU A 242 29.10 7.70 -6.25
CA LEU A 242 29.67 8.58 -5.22
C LEU A 242 30.91 8.01 -4.52
N LYS A 243 31.21 6.72 -4.69
CA LYS A 243 32.44 6.02 -4.31
C LYS A 243 32.70 5.82 -2.81
N SER A 244 32.27 6.73 -1.92
CA SER A 244 32.41 6.61 -0.46
C SER A 244 31.28 7.33 0.29
N LYS A 245 31.18 7.09 1.60
CA LYS A 245 30.24 7.78 2.48
C LYS A 245 30.55 9.28 2.57
N GLU A 246 31.83 9.63 2.71
CA GLU A 246 32.30 11.01 2.80
C GLU A 246 31.91 11.80 1.53
N GLU A 247 32.12 11.19 0.37
CA GLU A 247 31.74 11.80 -0.90
C GLU A 247 30.23 11.87 -1.09
N PHE A 248 29.48 10.85 -0.61
CA PHE A 248 28.03 10.88 -0.59
C PHE A 248 27.53 12.08 0.22
N ASP A 249 28.01 12.24 1.44
CA ASP A 249 27.65 13.33 2.32
C ASP A 249 28.09 14.70 1.73
N ARG A 250 29.29 14.80 1.19
CA ARG A 250 29.83 16.04 0.61
C ARG A 250 29.05 16.54 -0.61
N VAL A 251 28.54 15.61 -1.43
CA VAL A 251 27.89 15.97 -2.69
C VAL A 251 26.37 16.05 -2.56
N ILE A 252 25.74 15.09 -1.87
CA ILE A 252 24.28 14.97 -1.83
C ILE A 252 23.67 15.89 -0.78
N VAL A 253 24.28 15.99 0.41
CA VAL A 253 23.73 16.75 1.52
C VAL A 253 23.54 18.23 1.18
N PRO A 254 24.55 18.97 0.64
CA PRO A 254 24.38 20.38 0.33
C PRO A 254 23.31 20.66 -0.75
N LEU A 255 23.19 19.75 -1.74
CA LEU A 255 22.16 19.87 -2.78
C LEU A 255 20.77 19.64 -2.19
N ALA A 256 20.62 18.60 -1.35
CA ALA A 256 19.36 18.29 -0.69
C ALA A 256 18.90 19.46 0.22
N ASP A 257 19.82 20.02 0.99
CA ASP A 257 19.54 21.18 1.88
C ASP A 257 19.11 22.41 1.06
N THR A 258 19.80 22.71 -0.04
CA THR A 258 19.45 23.84 -0.93
C THR A 258 18.07 23.67 -1.55
N LEU A 259 17.66 22.44 -1.85
CA LEU A 259 16.35 22.16 -2.43
C LEU A 259 15.24 21.93 -1.38
N GLY A 260 15.57 21.88 -0.08
CA GLY A 260 14.64 21.43 0.97
C GLY A 260 14.15 20.01 0.70
N ALA A 261 15.03 19.14 0.21
CA ALA A 261 14.72 17.81 -0.28
C ALA A 261 15.02 16.72 0.74
N ALA A 262 14.30 15.60 0.67
CA ALA A 262 14.72 14.38 1.33
C ALA A 262 15.91 13.76 0.60
N ILE A 263 16.72 12.98 1.33
CA ILE A 263 17.84 12.23 0.78
C ILE A 263 17.38 10.80 0.54
N GLY A 264 17.66 10.30 -0.67
CA GLY A 264 17.50 8.92 -1.06
C GLY A 264 18.84 8.28 -1.42
N ALA A 265 18.86 6.95 -1.47
CA ALA A 265 20.03 6.20 -1.89
C ALA A 265 19.64 4.98 -2.74
N SER A 266 20.51 4.59 -3.66
CA SER A 266 20.35 3.31 -4.33
C SER A 266 20.72 2.16 -3.40
N ARG A 267 20.16 0.96 -3.61
CA ARG A 267 20.57 -0.24 -2.86
C ARG A 267 22.09 -0.45 -2.88
N ALA A 268 22.73 -0.26 -4.03
CA ALA A 268 24.18 -0.42 -4.14
C ALA A 268 24.97 0.58 -3.29
N ALA A 269 24.47 1.81 -3.07
CA ALA A 269 25.10 2.76 -2.18
C ALA A 269 24.90 2.36 -0.69
N VAL A 270 23.73 1.84 -0.33
CA VAL A 270 23.44 1.33 1.02
C VAL A 270 24.29 0.08 1.30
N ASP A 271 24.30 -0.91 0.42
CA ASP A 271 25.08 -2.14 0.58
C ASP A 271 26.60 -1.85 0.68
N SER A 272 27.06 -0.74 0.08
CA SER A 272 28.44 -0.24 0.21
C SER A 272 28.70 0.60 1.46
N GLY A 273 27.70 0.82 2.31
CA GLY A 273 27.83 1.61 3.55
C GLY A 273 27.88 3.12 3.33
N PHE A 274 27.50 3.65 2.14
CA PHE A 274 27.51 5.08 1.87
C PHE A 274 26.30 5.81 2.47
N ALA A 275 25.19 5.11 2.65
CA ALA A 275 23.97 5.65 3.22
C ALA A 275 23.27 4.62 4.09
N ASP A 276 22.45 5.09 5.03
CA ASP A 276 21.63 4.25 5.88
C ASP A 276 20.54 3.51 5.08
N ASN A 277 20.17 2.32 5.55
CA ASN A 277 19.14 1.50 4.89
C ASN A 277 17.75 2.19 4.84
N SER A 278 17.45 3.05 5.80
CA SER A 278 16.21 3.85 5.82
C SER A 278 16.07 4.81 4.64
N LEU A 279 17.18 5.14 3.98
CA LEU A 279 17.24 6.02 2.80
C LEU A 279 17.12 5.25 1.48
N GLN A 280 17.05 3.92 1.51
CA GLN A 280 16.98 3.11 0.30
C GLN A 280 15.68 3.36 -0.46
N VAL A 281 15.82 3.71 -1.75
CA VAL A 281 14.73 3.81 -2.73
C VAL A 281 14.81 2.64 -3.69
N GLY A 282 13.68 1.96 -3.91
CA GLY A 282 13.60 0.83 -4.84
C GLY A 282 12.61 -0.22 -4.39
N GLN A 283 12.57 -1.33 -5.11
CA GLN A 283 11.64 -2.45 -4.88
C GLN A 283 11.67 -3.01 -3.46
N THR A 284 12.85 -3.08 -2.85
CA THR A 284 13.06 -3.58 -1.47
C THR A 284 13.16 -2.47 -0.43
N GLY A 285 13.24 -1.21 -0.89
CA GLY A 285 13.27 -0.03 -0.04
C GLY A 285 11.93 0.71 -0.02
N LYS A 286 12.00 2.03 0.05
CA LYS A 286 10.83 2.91 -0.01
C LYS A 286 10.43 3.17 -1.46
N ASN A 287 9.12 3.18 -1.74
CA ASN A 287 8.55 3.72 -2.98
C ASN A 287 8.26 5.19 -2.77
N VAL A 288 8.72 6.01 -3.72
CA VAL A 288 8.57 7.47 -3.68
C VAL A 288 7.99 7.99 -5.00
N ALA A 289 7.19 9.05 -4.93
CA ALA A 289 6.65 9.75 -6.10
C ALA A 289 6.67 11.27 -5.87
N PRO A 290 7.85 11.89 -5.70
CA PRO A 290 7.99 13.32 -5.49
C PRO A 290 7.65 14.13 -6.74
N GLN A 291 7.51 15.44 -6.59
CA GLN A 291 7.44 16.36 -7.73
C GLN A 291 8.79 16.41 -8.49
N LEU A 292 9.91 16.23 -7.78
CA LEU A 292 11.25 16.15 -8.36
C LEU A 292 12.04 15.02 -7.71
N TYR A 293 12.53 14.09 -8.54
CA TYR A 293 13.50 13.08 -8.15
C TYR A 293 14.81 13.30 -8.89
N LEU A 294 15.86 13.72 -8.18
CA LEU A 294 17.18 13.97 -8.75
C LEU A 294 18.12 12.83 -8.43
N CYS A 295 18.65 12.17 -9.47
CA CYS A 295 19.58 11.05 -9.36
C CYS A 295 21.00 11.52 -9.61
N ALA A 296 21.93 11.26 -8.69
CA ALA A 296 23.36 11.50 -8.87
C ALA A 296 24.16 10.18 -8.80
N GLY A 297 24.75 9.76 -9.91
CA GLY A 297 25.57 8.55 -9.99
C GLY A 297 24.80 7.23 -9.79
N ILE A 298 23.54 7.20 -10.16
CA ILE A 298 22.64 6.01 -10.15
C ILE A 298 22.58 5.43 -11.57
N SER A 299 22.76 4.12 -11.70
CA SER A 299 22.74 3.46 -13.01
C SER A 299 21.35 3.31 -13.62
N GLY A 300 20.28 3.26 -12.81
CA GLY A 300 18.93 3.02 -13.31
C GLY A 300 18.58 1.54 -13.45
N ALA A 301 19.09 0.68 -12.57
CA ALA A 301 18.64 -0.71 -12.51
C ALA A 301 17.13 -0.79 -12.25
N ILE A 302 16.46 -1.78 -12.86
CA ILE A 302 14.98 -1.93 -12.80
C ILE A 302 14.44 -1.95 -11.38
N GLN A 303 15.20 -2.49 -10.41
CA GLN A 303 14.83 -2.53 -9.00
C GLN A 303 14.79 -1.13 -8.36
N HIS A 304 15.67 -0.22 -8.80
CA HIS A 304 15.65 1.17 -8.35
C HIS A 304 14.51 1.93 -9.01
N LEU A 305 14.34 1.75 -10.33
CA LEU A 305 13.26 2.39 -11.09
C LEU A 305 11.88 2.04 -10.52
N ALA A 306 11.68 0.79 -10.08
CA ALA A 306 10.42 0.35 -9.45
C ALA A 306 10.01 1.20 -8.24
N GLY A 307 10.97 1.83 -7.56
CA GLY A 307 10.71 2.67 -6.39
C GLY A 307 10.56 4.16 -6.67
N MET A 308 10.87 4.66 -7.90
CA MET A 308 10.87 6.11 -8.16
C MET A 308 10.28 6.54 -9.50
N LYS A 309 9.95 5.61 -10.38
CA LYS A 309 9.46 5.91 -11.74
C LYS A 309 8.16 6.71 -11.79
N ASP A 310 7.38 6.68 -10.71
CA ASP A 310 6.12 7.42 -10.58
C ASP A 310 6.35 8.89 -10.15
N SER A 311 7.61 9.34 -10.06
CA SER A 311 7.97 10.74 -9.81
C SER A 311 7.53 11.63 -10.98
N LYS A 312 7.09 12.86 -10.69
CA LYS A 312 6.57 13.74 -11.71
C LYS A 312 7.63 14.27 -12.66
N VAL A 313 8.82 14.56 -12.13
CA VAL A 313 10.02 14.94 -12.90
C VAL A 313 11.19 14.15 -12.39
N ILE A 314 11.89 13.49 -13.29
CA ILE A 314 13.10 12.73 -13.02
C ILE A 314 14.27 13.46 -13.68
N ALA A 315 15.23 13.91 -12.87
CA ALA A 315 16.48 14.51 -13.32
C ALA A 315 17.65 13.57 -13.01
N ALA A 316 18.57 13.38 -13.96
CA ALA A 316 19.70 12.46 -13.79
C ALA A 316 21.03 13.10 -14.13
N ILE A 317 22.05 12.88 -13.28
CA ILE A 317 23.43 13.23 -13.50
C ILE A 317 24.26 11.96 -13.45
N ASN A 318 24.88 11.57 -14.56
CA ASN A 318 25.74 10.41 -14.67
C ASN A 318 26.86 10.66 -15.68
N LYS A 319 28.04 10.09 -15.42
CA LYS A 319 29.17 10.14 -16.38
C LYS A 319 29.00 9.21 -17.57
N ASP A 320 28.22 8.14 -17.41
CA ASP A 320 27.92 7.16 -18.43
C ASP A 320 26.67 7.58 -19.19
N ALA A 321 26.85 7.98 -20.45
CA ALA A 321 25.76 8.43 -21.32
C ALA A 321 24.75 7.31 -21.65
N ASP A 322 25.20 6.04 -21.59
CA ASP A 322 24.38 4.88 -21.88
C ASP A 322 23.70 4.30 -20.62
N ALA A 323 23.84 4.95 -19.47
CA ALA A 323 23.22 4.50 -18.23
C ALA A 323 21.69 4.40 -18.38
N PRO A 324 21.05 3.28 -18.00
CA PRO A 324 19.61 3.07 -18.13
C PRO A 324 18.74 4.14 -17.46
N ILE A 325 19.27 4.86 -16.48
CA ILE A 325 18.54 5.97 -15.82
C ILE A 325 18.11 7.05 -16.81
N PHE A 326 18.89 7.30 -17.88
CA PHE A 326 18.56 8.29 -18.90
C PHE A 326 17.37 7.90 -19.78
N GLN A 327 16.97 6.61 -19.80
CA GLN A 327 15.79 6.15 -20.54
C GLN A 327 14.48 6.58 -19.87
N VAL A 328 14.52 6.90 -18.56
CA VAL A 328 13.35 7.32 -17.78
C VAL A 328 13.47 8.76 -17.27
N ALA A 329 14.63 9.39 -17.44
CA ALA A 329 14.84 10.76 -17.00
C ALA A 329 14.21 11.76 -17.99
N ASP A 330 13.45 12.74 -17.44
CA ASP A 330 12.93 13.87 -18.21
C ASP A 330 14.04 14.87 -18.55
N VAL A 331 15.05 14.96 -17.67
CA VAL A 331 16.21 15.84 -17.84
C VAL A 331 17.47 15.07 -17.48
N GLY A 332 18.44 15.03 -18.39
CA GLY A 332 19.71 14.36 -18.20
C GLY A 332 20.92 15.27 -18.39
N LEU A 333 21.91 15.11 -17.51
CA LEU A 333 23.21 15.76 -17.65
C LEU A 333 24.31 14.68 -17.63
N VAL A 334 25.00 14.54 -18.77
CA VAL A 334 26.17 13.66 -18.85
C VAL A 334 27.40 14.42 -18.38
N GLY A 335 28.05 13.94 -17.31
CA GLY A 335 29.22 14.60 -16.75
C GLY A 335 29.69 14.01 -15.43
N ASP A 336 30.82 14.48 -14.95
CA ASP A 336 31.33 14.08 -13.63
C ASP A 336 30.46 14.71 -12.54
N LEU A 337 29.87 13.86 -11.72
CA LEU A 337 28.99 14.30 -10.62
C LEU A 337 29.73 15.11 -9.55
N PHE A 338 31.05 14.90 -9.37
CA PHE A 338 31.87 15.64 -8.42
C PHE A 338 32.12 17.09 -8.83
N GLU A 339 31.93 17.41 -10.11
CA GLU A 339 31.99 18.78 -10.66
C GLU A 339 30.56 19.35 -10.81
N LYS A 340 29.67 18.57 -11.43
CA LYS A 340 28.35 19.06 -11.88
C LYS A 340 27.35 19.24 -10.73
N VAL A 341 27.39 18.42 -9.70
CA VAL A 341 26.48 18.55 -8.57
C VAL A 341 26.82 19.77 -7.70
N PRO A 342 28.08 20.04 -7.34
CA PRO A 342 28.45 21.29 -6.66
C PRO A 342 28.15 22.53 -7.51
N GLU A 343 28.44 22.52 -8.82
CA GLU A 343 28.11 23.62 -9.74
C GLU A 343 26.59 23.93 -9.73
N LEU A 344 25.76 22.87 -9.81
CA LEU A 344 24.30 22.99 -9.72
C LEU A 344 23.88 23.59 -8.38
N THR A 345 24.45 23.11 -7.28
CA THR A 345 24.14 23.58 -5.91
C THR A 345 24.42 25.08 -5.77
N GLU A 346 25.58 25.55 -6.26
CA GLU A 346 25.93 26.97 -6.24
C GLU A 346 25.00 27.83 -7.10
N LYS A 347 24.63 27.35 -8.29
CA LYS A 347 23.68 28.04 -9.15
C LYS A 347 22.30 28.18 -8.50
N LEU A 348 21.83 27.13 -7.84
CA LEU A 348 20.53 27.13 -7.14
C LEU A 348 20.54 28.10 -5.94
N LYS A 349 21.63 28.14 -5.15
CA LYS A 349 21.78 29.10 -4.06
C LYS A 349 21.74 30.57 -4.53
N ASN A 350 22.28 30.83 -5.71
CA ASN A 350 22.32 32.18 -6.27
C ASN A 350 21.00 32.61 -6.93
N GLN A 351 20.03 31.68 -7.11
CA GLN A 351 18.70 31.94 -7.68
C GLN A 351 17.59 32.00 -6.63
N ALA A 352 17.86 31.52 -5.41
CA ALA A 352 16.93 31.56 -4.28
C ALA A 352 17.07 32.85 -3.50
#